data_d437285a446d3b352e86511528814d45
#
_entry.id   d437285a446d3b352e86511528814d45
#
_cell.length_a   1.000
_cell.length_b   1.000
_cell.length_c   1.000
_cell.angle_alpha   90.00
_cell.angle_beta   90.00
_cell.angle_gamma   90.00
#
_symmetry.space_group_name_H-M   'P 1'
#
loop_
_entity.id
_entity.type
_entity.pdbx_description
1 polymer ?
#
loop_
_entity_poly.entity_id
_entity_poly.type
_entity_poly.pdbx_seq_one_letter_code
_entity_poly.pdbx_strand_id
1 'polypeptide(L)'
;MKKILAAACICSVLLCGCQSQTAYLKPYTVVTASKTADAASMLNIEAWEGFAENLGVVSVEDSENGINQETLSQLDAKEIFLTGTTDKTVITAKNIYTQMPPASITKILTALVALETVQDLDQEVTLTDDVNVDVADAQVCGFKAGDKMTLKTLLYCMLIYSGNDAANAVASAVSGGDIPAFCDKMNAEAQRLGATQTHFVTPNGLDDPDHYTTAYDLYLIFNECLKYDLFKDAIHQAHYTAVFTRNGQEVQQTYDSTNYYLLGNKTPPEGVSIIGGKTGTTDNAGLCLILYVEDGSGNGYISVLLGCPDKDTLYSSMSKLLSDIST
;
A
#
# COMPACT_ATOMS: atom_id res chain seq x y z
N MET A 1 67.92 51.53 12.37
CA MET A 1 67.54 50.96 13.66
C MET A 1 66.03 50.86 13.77
N LYS A 2 65.57 49.78 14.29
CA LYS A 2 64.22 49.34 14.54
C LYS A 2 63.53 48.53 13.37
N LYS A 3 63.59 47.20 13.55
CA LYS A 3 62.90 46.18 12.84
C LYS A 3 61.40 46.22 13.27
N ILE A 4 60.52 46.19 12.31
CA ILE A 4 59.10 45.93 12.56
C ILE A 4 58.79 44.60 11.89
N LEU A 5 58.49 43.58 12.73
CA LEU A 5 57.94 42.31 12.33
C LEU A 5 56.47 42.53 11.92
N ALA A 6 56.12 42.17 10.71
CA ALA A 6 54.71 42.04 10.30
C ALA A 6 54.30 40.59 10.57
N ALA A 7 53.39 40.40 11.51
CA ALA A 7 52.70 39.13 11.73
C ALA A 7 51.58 38.95 10.69
N ALA A 8 51.75 37.97 9.82
CA ALA A 8 50.69 37.55 8.92
C ALA A 8 49.68 36.67 9.68
N CYS A 9 48.48 37.21 9.96
CA CYS A 9 47.33 36.39 10.40
C CYS A 9 46.77 35.63 9.20
N ILE A 10 46.99 34.34 9.15
CA ILE A 10 46.32 33.44 8.25
C ILE A 10 44.96 33.11 8.88
N CYS A 11 43.88 33.74 8.39
CA CYS A 11 42.51 33.33 8.67
C CYS A 11 42.22 32.07 7.86
N SER A 12 42.33 30.91 8.49
CA SER A 12 41.74 29.66 7.96
C SER A 12 40.24 29.71 8.12
N VAL A 13 39.57 30.02 7.01
CA VAL A 13 38.11 29.85 6.92
C VAL A 13 37.82 28.34 6.85
N LEU A 14 37.43 27.76 7.97
CA LEU A 14 36.81 26.44 8.00
C LEU A 14 35.45 26.55 7.33
N LEU A 15 35.36 26.18 6.06
CA LEU A 15 34.13 25.85 5.39
C LEU A 15 33.60 24.56 6.03
N CYS A 16 32.75 24.70 7.04
CA CYS A 16 31.91 23.65 7.51
C CYS A 16 30.85 23.39 6.41
N GLY A 17 31.17 22.53 5.45
CA GLY A 17 30.22 21.98 4.54
C GLY A 17 29.25 21.12 5.36
N CYS A 18 28.00 21.59 5.56
CA CYS A 18 26.91 20.73 5.93
C CYS A 18 26.69 19.78 4.74
N GLN A 19 27.39 18.64 4.74
CA GLN A 19 26.90 17.48 4.04
C GLN A 19 25.66 17.03 4.81
N SER A 20 24.49 17.29 4.25
CA SER A 20 23.32 16.52 4.57
C SER A 20 23.64 15.07 4.20
N GLN A 21 24.07 14.29 5.18
CA GLN A 21 24.01 12.85 5.07
C GLN A 21 22.53 12.51 4.99
N THR A 22 22.03 12.33 3.77
CA THR A 22 20.87 11.48 3.55
C THR A 22 21.28 10.13 4.14
N ALA A 23 20.78 9.85 5.34
CA ALA A 23 20.89 8.52 5.91
C ALA A 23 20.07 7.62 4.99
N TYR A 24 20.73 6.98 4.04
CA TYR A 24 20.16 5.83 3.36
C TYR A 24 19.92 4.80 4.46
N LEU A 25 18.67 4.65 4.88
CA LEU A 25 18.24 3.50 5.64
C LEU A 25 18.63 2.30 4.77
N LYS A 26 19.53 1.49 5.26
CA LYS A 26 19.92 0.28 4.54
C LYS A 26 18.64 -0.53 4.33
N PRO A 27 18.31 -0.93 3.08
CA PRO A 27 17.19 -1.81 2.86
C PRO A 27 17.40 -3.04 3.73
N TYR A 28 16.38 -3.43 4.44
CA TYR A 28 16.28 -4.57 5.35
C TYR A 28 17.61 -5.26 5.64
N THR A 29 18.21 -5.03 6.81
CA THR A 29 19.22 -5.96 7.30
C THR A 29 18.42 -7.22 7.61
N VAL A 30 18.39 -8.18 6.68
CA VAL A 30 17.97 -9.54 7.00
C VAL A 30 18.94 -10.01 8.07
N VAL A 31 18.52 -9.94 9.32
CA VAL A 31 19.22 -10.60 10.41
C VAL A 31 18.88 -12.06 10.23
N THR A 32 19.70 -12.78 9.48
CA THR A 32 19.71 -14.23 9.54
C THR A 32 20.08 -14.58 10.96
N ALA A 33 19.08 -14.87 11.79
CA ALA A 33 19.29 -15.42 13.12
C ALA A 33 19.87 -16.83 12.91
N SER A 34 21.21 -16.94 13.04
CA SER A 34 21.82 -18.24 13.17
C SER A 34 21.22 -18.92 14.40
N LYS A 35 20.95 -20.22 14.29
CA LYS A 35 20.30 -21.11 15.29
C LYS A 35 21.03 -21.16 16.65
N THR A 36 21.26 -20.06 17.30
CA THR A 36 21.71 -20.02 18.68
C THR A 36 20.83 -19.05 19.44
N ALA A 37 20.15 -19.57 20.43
CA ALA A 37 19.26 -18.82 21.34
C ALA A 37 19.95 -17.64 22.09
N ASP A 38 21.18 -17.30 21.75
CA ASP A 38 21.97 -16.25 22.38
C ASP A 38 21.96 -14.91 21.64
N ALA A 39 21.43 -14.83 20.42
CA ALA A 39 21.41 -13.56 19.67
C ALA A 39 20.45 -12.53 20.28
N ALA A 40 19.37 -12.96 20.89
CA ALA A 40 18.40 -12.07 21.55
C ALA A 40 18.97 -11.45 22.84
N SER A 41 19.92 -12.13 23.51
CA SER A 41 20.55 -11.62 24.73
C SER A 41 21.73 -10.67 24.49
N MET A 42 22.28 -10.64 23.26
CA MET A 42 23.39 -9.74 22.90
C MET A 42 22.93 -8.38 22.36
N LEU A 43 21.70 -8.29 21.88
CA LEU A 43 21.04 -7.04 21.60
C LEU A 43 20.24 -6.69 22.86
N ASN A 44 20.87 -5.93 23.76
CA ASN A 44 20.17 -5.26 24.87
C ASN A 44 19.31 -4.15 24.24
N ILE A 45 18.39 -4.55 23.36
CA ILE A 45 17.30 -3.72 22.89
C ILE A 45 16.33 -3.81 24.04
N GLU A 46 16.41 -2.87 24.99
CA GLU A 46 15.24 -2.50 25.76
C GLU A 46 14.13 -2.41 24.73
N ALA A 47 13.12 -3.27 24.84
CA ALA A 47 11.98 -3.25 23.94
C ALA A 47 11.51 -1.81 23.87
N TRP A 48 11.72 -1.16 22.74
CA TRP A 48 11.08 0.11 22.44
C TRP A 48 9.62 -0.23 22.34
N GLU A 49 8.94 -0.08 23.49
CA GLU A 49 7.50 -0.27 23.57
C GLU A 49 6.87 0.53 22.43
N GLY A 50 6.37 -0.15 21.43
CA GLY A 50 5.50 0.39 20.41
C GLY A 50 6.02 0.42 18.97
N PHE A 51 7.31 0.28 18.67
CA PHE A 51 7.76 0.45 17.28
C PHE A 51 7.78 -0.87 16.48
N ALA A 52 8.27 -1.95 17.02
CA ALA A 52 8.38 -3.24 16.31
C ALA A 52 7.10 -4.08 16.35
N GLU A 53 6.33 -4.03 17.43
CA GLU A 53 5.07 -4.77 17.54
C GLU A 53 3.97 -4.21 16.63
N ASN A 54 4.01 -2.90 16.34
CA ASN A 54 2.99 -2.24 15.52
C ASN A 54 3.27 -2.29 14.02
N LEU A 55 4.51 -2.54 13.59
CA LEU A 55 4.88 -2.52 12.18
C LEU A 55 4.50 -3.77 11.38
N GLY A 56 3.91 -4.79 12.00
CA GLY A 56 3.53 -6.00 11.28
C GLY A 56 4.72 -6.78 10.68
N VAL A 57 5.95 -6.50 11.14
CA VAL A 57 7.15 -7.15 10.62
C VAL A 57 7.06 -8.66 10.75
N VAL A 58 7.23 -9.37 9.64
CA VAL A 58 7.30 -10.81 9.58
C VAL A 58 8.75 -11.25 9.35
N SER A 59 9.20 -12.29 10.04
CA SER A 59 10.49 -12.90 9.77
C SER A 59 10.33 -13.90 8.63
N VAL A 60 10.97 -13.61 7.50
CA VAL A 60 11.10 -14.60 6.41
C VAL A 60 12.36 -15.39 6.68
N GLU A 61 12.35 -16.24 7.72
CA GLU A 61 13.45 -17.14 7.98
C GLU A 61 13.47 -18.22 6.92
N ASP A 62 14.62 -18.34 6.26
CA ASP A 62 15.02 -19.44 5.38
C ASP A 62 13.85 -20.21 4.75
N SER A 63 13.37 -19.67 3.67
CA SER A 63 12.26 -20.14 2.84
C SER A 63 12.40 -21.56 2.29
N GLU A 64 13.42 -22.30 2.66
CA GLU A 64 13.59 -23.69 2.18
C GLU A 64 12.76 -24.72 2.98
N ASN A 65 12.32 -24.40 4.20
CA ASN A 65 11.65 -25.37 5.08
C ASN A 65 10.19 -25.09 5.46
N GLY A 66 9.60 -23.99 5.02
CA GLY A 66 8.22 -23.60 5.37
C GLY A 66 7.33 -23.23 4.19
N ILE A 67 7.91 -22.97 3.03
CA ILE A 67 7.17 -22.57 1.84
C ILE A 67 6.70 -23.79 1.08
N ASN A 68 5.40 -23.82 0.73
CA ASN A 68 4.84 -24.87 -0.10
C ASN A 68 5.36 -24.72 -1.55
N GLN A 69 6.48 -25.37 -1.85
CA GLN A 69 7.11 -25.34 -3.18
C GLN A 69 6.21 -25.93 -4.26
N GLU A 70 5.33 -26.86 -3.91
CA GLU A 70 4.37 -27.44 -4.86
C GLU A 70 3.36 -26.36 -5.27
N THR A 71 2.79 -25.61 -4.32
CA THR A 71 1.91 -24.48 -4.61
C THR A 71 2.64 -23.45 -5.45
N LEU A 72 3.85 -23.00 -5.05
CA LEU A 72 4.61 -22.00 -5.79
C LEU A 72 4.85 -22.37 -7.25
N SER A 73 5.11 -23.64 -7.57
CA SER A 73 5.34 -24.09 -8.92
C SER A 73 4.12 -23.97 -9.83
N GLN A 74 2.93 -23.82 -9.27
CA GLN A 74 1.64 -23.73 -9.97
C GLN A 74 1.12 -22.30 -10.07
N LEU A 75 1.80 -21.32 -9.45
CA LEU A 75 1.38 -19.93 -9.43
C LEU A 75 2.12 -19.10 -10.49
N ASP A 76 1.36 -18.41 -11.32
CA ASP A 76 1.90 -17.51 -12.34
C ASP A 76 1.70 -16.05 -11.93
N ALA A 77 2.56 -15.60 -11.02
CA ALA A 77 2.71 -14.22 -10.59
C ALA A 77 4.19 -13.88 -10.44
N LYS A 78 4.54 -12.61 -10.62
CA LYS A 78 5.93 -12.14 -10.43
C LYS A 78 6.30 -12.13 -8.97
N GLU A 79 5.40 -11.64 -8.12
CA GLU A 79 5.56 -11.61 -6.67
C GLU A 79 4.37 -12.29 -6.00
N ILE A 80 4.66 -13.04 -4.94
CA ILE A 80 3.68 -13.82 -4.18
C ILE A 80 3.99 -13.67 -2.70
N PHE A 81 2.99 -13.31 -1.90
CA PHE A 81 3.13 -13.27 -0.46
C PHE A 81 1.83 -13.71 0.23
N LEU A 82 1.94 -14.62 1.20
CA LEU A 82 0.86 -15.05 2.06
C LEU A 82 1.38 -15.18 3.49
N THR A 83 0.76 -14.46 4.42
CA THR A 83 1.17 -14.42 5.83
C THR A 83 -0.02 -14.27 6.76
N GLY A 84 0.08 -14.85 7.95
CA GLY A 84 -0.87 -14.62 9.05
C GLY A 84 -0.76 -13.20 9.60
N THR A 85 -1.89 -12.60 10.00
CA THR A 85 -1.89 -11.25 10.57
C THR A 85 -1.57 -11.24 12.07
N THR A 86 -1.88 -12.30 12.79
CA THR A 86 -1.70 -12.40 14.24
C THR A 86 -0.36 -13.01 14.61
N ASP A 87 -0.07 -14.20 14.10
CA ASP A 87 1.15 -14.93 14.38
C ASP A 87 2.31 -14.53 13.48
N LYS A 88 2.00 -13.76 12.42
CA LYS A 88 2.96 -13.29 11.43
C LYS A 88 3.77 -14.42 10.76
N THR A 89 3.19 -15.60 10.71
CA THR A 89 3.80 -16.75 10.04
C THR A 89 3.74 -16.58 8.54
N VAL A 90 4.89 -16.64 7.87
CA VAL A 90 4.95 -16.64 6.40
C VAL A 90 4.63 -18.04 5.90
N ILE A 91 3.56 -18.16 5.11
CA ILE A 91 3.11 -19.42 4.52
C ILE A 91 3.73 -19.59 3.13
N THR A 92 3.73 -18.52 2.33
CA THR A 92 4.27 -18.55 0.96
C THR A 92 4.89 -17.21 0.62
N ALA A 93 6.10 -17.24 0.05
CA ALA A 93 6.81 -16.03 -0.38
C ALA A 93 7.61 -16.29 -1.66
N LYS A 94 7.51 -15.37 -2.63
CA LYS A 94 8.31 -15.34 -3.85
C LYS A 94 8.59 -13.90 -4.25
N ASN A 95 9.85 -13.53 -4.38
CA ASN A 95 10.30 -12.22 -4.85
C ASN A 95 9.74 -11.02 -4.07
N ILE A 96 9.34 -11.20 -2.82
CA ILE A 96 8.54 -10.23 -2.05
C ILE A 96 9.22 -8.88 -1.82
N TYR A 97 10.51 -8.75 -2.12
CA TYR A 97 11.31 -7.52 -2.00
C TYR A 97 11.69 -6.93 -3.37
N THR A 98 11.17 -7.46 -4.47
CA THR A 98 11.44 -6.93 -5.81
C THR A 98 10.56 -5.70 -6.05
N GLN A 99 11.15 -4.62 -6.54
CA GLN A 99 10.38 -3.42 -6.88
C GLN A 99 9.62 -3.62 -8.19
N MET A 100 8.32 -3.28 -8.16
CA MET A 100 7.49 -3.26 -9.35
C MET A 100 6.34 -2.25 -9.23
N PRO A 101 5.72 -1.84 -10.35
CA PRO A 101 4.56 -0.96 -10.31
C PRO A 101 3.38 -1.65 -9.60
N PRO A 102 2.70 -0.98 -8.65
CA PRO A 102 1.57 -1.54 -7.91
C PRO A 102 0.23 -1.36 -8.62
N ALA A 103 0.15 -0.57 -9.67
CA ALA A 103 -1.11 -0.09 -10.25
C ALA A 103 -2.02 0.51 -9.15
N SER A 104 -3.33 0.30 -9.26
CA SER A 104 -4.32 0.84 -8.31
C SER A 104 -4.23 0.29 -6.88
N ILE A 105 -3.33 -0.63 -6.56
CA ILE A 105 -3.04 -1.01 -5.17
C ILE A 105 -2.48 0.21 -4.39
N THR A 106 -1.85 1.16 -5.07
CA THR A 106 -1.45 2.49 -4.55
C THR A 106 -2.54 3.15 -3.70
N LYS A 107 -3.82 3.01 -4.10
CA LYS A 107 -4.97 3.66 -3.45
C LYS A 107 -5.17 3.24 -1.98
N ILE A 108 -4.54 2.15 -1.56
CA ILE A 108 -4.51 1.74 -0.16
C ILE A 108 -3.74 2.77 0.68
N LEU A 109 -2.55 3.18 0.23
CA LEU A 109 -1.77 4.20 0.93
C LEU A 109 -2.41 5.60 0.82
N THR A 110 -3.05 5.89 -0.31
CA THR A 110 -3.86 7.11 -0.46
C THR A 110 -4.99 7.18 0.57
N ALA A 111 -5.67 6.04 0.80
CA ALA A 111 -6.70 5.95 1.83
C ALA A 111 -6.11 6.12 3.23
N LEU A 112 -4.98 5.46 3.53
CA LEU A 112 -4.33 5.54 4.83
C LEU A 112 -3.98 6.98 5.18
N VAL A 113 -3.29 7.69 4.30
CA VAL A 113 -2.91 9.10 4.52
C VAL A 113 -4.14 10.01 4.72
N ALA A 114 -5.22 9.76 3.99
CA ALA A 114 -6.45 10.52 4.18
C ALA A 114 -7.10 10.23 5.55
N LEU A 115 -7.16 8.94 5.96
CA LEU A 115 -7.71 8.51 7.24
C LEU A 115 -6.92 9.02 8.44
N GLU A 116 -5.60 9.14 8.32
CA GLU A 116 -4.72 9.66 9.37
C GLU A 116 -4.76 11.20 9.45
N THR A 117 -4.99 11.87 8.32
CA THR A 117 -4.92 13.34 8.25
C THR A 117 -6.25 13.99 8.61
N VAL A 118 -7.38 13.38 8.23
CA VAL A 118 -8.70 14.01 8.31
C VAL A 118 -9.56 13.36 9.39
N GLN A 119 -10.00 14.15 10.36
CA GLN A 119 -10.85 13.66 11.46
C GLN A 119 -12.33 13.57 11.07
N ASP A 120 -12.83 14.50 10.28
CA ASP A 120 -14.22 14.53 9.83
C ASP A 120 -14.30 14.09 8.35
N LEU A 121 -14.59 12.82 8.13
CA LEU A 121 -14.73 12.24 6.79
C LEU A 121 -16.10 12.54 6.16
N ASP A 122 -17.06 13.03 6.91
CA ASP A 122 -18.36 13.48 6.41
C ASP A 122 -18.33 14.95 5.95
N GLN A 123 -17.17 15.65 6.07
CA GLN A 123 -17.00 16.98 5.49
C GLN A 123 -17.30 17.00 4.00
N GLU A 124 -18.05 18.01 3.55
CA GLU A 124 -18.33 18.21 2.11
C GLU A 124 -17.09 18.73 1.39
N VAL A 125 -16.74 18.07 0.30
CA VAL A 125 -15.67 18.44 -0.62
C VAL A 125 -16.32 18.93 -1.93
N THR A 126 -15.88 20.08 -2.43
CA THR A 126 -16.18 20.53 -3.78
C THR A 126 -15.01 20.14 -4.69
N LEU A 127 -15.29 19.33 -5.71
CA LEU A 127 -14.26 18.81 -6.61
C LEU A 127 -13.71 19.92 -7.51
N THR A 128 -12.40 19.84 -7.76
CA THR A 128 -11.65 20.74 -8.64
C THR A 128 -11.35 20.08 -9.98
N ASP A 129 -10.61 20.74 -10.86
CA ASP A 129 -10.14 20.14 -12.12
C ASP A 129 -9.14 18.98 -11.92
N ASP A 130 -8.67 18.75 -10.70
CA ASP A 130 -7.80 17.61 -10.35
C ASP A 130 -8.45 16.23 -10.61
N VAL A 131 -9.79 16.18 -10.71
CA VAL A 131 -10.51 14.95 -11.10
C VAL A 131 -10.31 14.56 -12.57
N ASN A 132 -9.77 15.45 -13.40
CA ASN A 132 -9.49 15.13 -14.78
C ASN A 132 -8.31 14.15 -14.86
N VAL A 133 -8.55 13.00 -15.50
CA VAL A 133 -7.55 11.96 -15.72
C VAL A 133 -7.33 11.87 -17.23
N ASP A 134 -6.18 12.36 -17.67
CA ASP A 134 -5.83 12.41 -19.12
C ASP A 134 -5.02 11.15 -19.53
N VAL A 135 -5.58 9.98 -19.21
CA VAL A 135 -5.03 8.68 -19.61
C VAL A 135 -6.16 7.86 -20.22
N ALA A 136 -5.95 7.42 -21.45
CA ALA A 136 -6.93 6.61 -22.16
C ALA A 136 -7.23 5.33 -21.38
N ASP A 137 -8.49 4.92 -21.35
CA ASP A 137 -9.00 3.71 -20.68
C ASP A 137 -8.75 3.66 -19.16
N ALA A 138 -8.31 4.78 -18.54
CA ALA A 138 -8.22 4.87 -17.10
C ALA A 138 -9.60 4.74 -16.46
N GLN A 139 -9.70 3.89 -15.41
CA GLN A 139 -10.96 3.71 -14.69
C GLN A 139 -11.30 4.96 -13.87
N VAL A 140 -12.43 5.60 -14.18
CA VAL A 140 -12.92 6.81 -13.52
C VAL A 140 -14.36 6.67 -13.10
N CYS A 141 -14.74 7.26 -11.98
CA CYS A 141 -16.13 7.35 -11.52
C CYS A 141 -16.97 8.29 -12.38
N GLY A 142 -16.35 9.14 -13.18
CA GLY A 142 -17.00 10.16 -14.01
C GLY A 142 -17.38 11.42 -13.23
N PHE A 143 -16.65 11.70 -12.16
CA PHE A 143 -16.76 12.94 -11.40
C PHE A 143 -16.28 14.13 -12.23
N LYS A 144 -16.78 15.32 -11.88
CA LYS A 144 -16.47 16.58 -12.58
C LYS A 144 -16.15 17.68 -11.58
N ALA A 145 -15.35 18.63 -12.02
CA ALA A 145 -15.17 19.86 -11.27
C ALA A 145 -16.52 20.52 -10.94
N GLY A 146 -16.68 20.94 -9.68
CA GLY A 146 -17.92 21.50 -9.15
C GLY A 146 -18.89 20.47 -8.55
N ASP A 147 -18.67 19.15 -8.72
CA ASP A 147 -19.42 18.13 -7.97
C ASP A 147 -19.12 18.28 -6.48
N LYS A 148 -20.11 18.01 -5.64
CA LYS A 148 -19.98 18.09 -4.18
C LYS A 148 -20.38 16.78 -3.53
N MET A 149 -19.53 16.25 -2.67
CA MET A 149 -19.75 15.02 -1.93
C MET A 149 -18.89 14.98 -0.67
N THR A 150 -19.10 14.01 0.18
CA THR A 150 -18.26 13.84 1.36
C THR A 150 -16.91 13.19 0.98
N LEU A 151 -15.86 13.47 1.77
CA LEU A 151 -14.58 12.78 1.63
C LEU A 151 -14.76 11.26 1.79
N LYS A 152 -15.65 10.83 2.67
CA LYS A 152 -16.05 9.44 2.83
C LYS A 152 -16.56 8.83 1.52
N THR A 153 -17.44 9.51 0.79
CA THR A 153 -17.93 9.05 -0.51
C THR A 153 -16.80 8.86 -1.52
N LEU A 154 -15.85 9.80 -1.55
CA LEU A 154 -14.66 9.68 -2.42
C LEU A 154 -13.81 8.46 -2.07
N LEU A 155 -13.56 8.21 -0.76
CA LEU A 155 -12.81 7.04 -0.31
C LEU A 155 -13.48 5.72 -0.72
N TYR A 156 -14.81 5.62 -0.58
CA TYR A 156 -15.55 4.43 -1.03
C TYR A 156 -15.45 4.23 -2.54
N CYS A 157 -15.67 5.28 -3.34
CA CYS A 157 -15.55 5.18 -4.79
C CYS A 157 -14.13 4.81 -5.23
N MET A 158 -13.11 5.35 -4.55
CA MET A 158 -11.70 5.04 -4.80
C MET A 158 -11.36 3.59 -4.47
N LEU A 159 -11.81 3.07 -3.33
CA LEU A 159 -11.44 1.73 -2.87
C LEU A 159 -12.25 0.63 -3.57
N ILE A 160 -13.55 0.82 -3.75
CA ILE A 160 -14.48 -0.17 -4.30
C ILE A 160 -14.36 -0.25 -5.82
N TYR A 161 -14.62 0.88 -6.49
CA TYR A 161 -14.62 0.96 -7.96
C TYR A 161 -13.24 1.24 -8.54
N SER A 162 -12.29 1.64 -7.70
CA SER A 162 -10.93 1.98 -8.14
C SER A 162 -10.85 3.27 -8.99
N GLY A 163 -11.76 4.24 -8.80
CA GLY A 163 -11.76 5.50 -9.56
C GLY A 163 -10.46 6.29 -9.40
N ASN A 164 -9.81 6.61 -10.53
CA ASN A 164 -8.60 7.41 -10.53
C ASN A 164 -8.92 8.88 -10.25
N ASP A 165 -10.05 9.38 -10.75
CA ASP A 165 -10.60 10.70 -10.44
C ASP A 165 -10.94 10.84 -8.96
N ALA A 166 -11.50 9.80 -8.33
CA ALA A 166 -11.75 9.76 -6.90
C ALA A 166 -10.44 9.82 -6.08
N ALA A 167 -9.39 9.12 -6.52
CA ALA A 167 -8.09 9.15 -5.85
C ALA A 167 -7.44 10.55 -5.91
N ASN A 168 -7.48 11.18 -7.08
CA ASN A 168 -7.01 12.55 -7.24
C ASN A 168 -7.82 13.52 -6.37
N ALA A 169 -9.14 13.37 -6.33
CA ALA A 169 -10.02 14.20 -5.50
C ALA A 169 -9.72 14.05 -3.99
N VAL A 170 -9.46 12.81 -3.52
CA VAL A 170 -9.03 12.57 -2.13
C VAL A 170 -7.71 13.30 -1.86
N ALA A 171 -6.71 13.12 -2.72
CA ALA A 171 -5.41 13.76 -2.55
C ALA A 171 -5.52 15.29 -2.54
N SER A 172 -6.27 15.86 -3.50
CA SER A 172 -6.52 17.30 -3.60
C SER A 172 -7.24 17.85 -2.36
N ALA A 173 -8.29 17.17 -1.89
CA ALA A 173 -9.04 17.60 -0.70
C ALA A 173 -8.17 17.59 0.57
N VAL A 174 -7.32 16.58 0.74
CA VAL A 174 -6.47 16.42 1.93
C VAL A 174 -5.27 17.37 1.93
N SER A 175 -4.76 17.73 0.74
CA SER A 175 -3.58 18.60 0.59
C SER A 175 -3.91 20.05 0.27
N GLY A 176 -5.21 20.40 0.14
CA GLY A 176 -5.62 21.75 -0.27
C GLY A 176 -5.27 22.06 -1.74
N GLY A 177 -5.28 21.05 -2.62
CA GLY A 177 -4.99 21.15 -4.04
C GLY A 177 -3.54 20.85 -4.44
N ASP A 178 -2.66 20.55 -3.49
CA ASP A 178 -1.25 20.22 -3.74
C ASP A 178 -1.04 18.71 -3.78
N ILE A 179 -1.39 18.05 -4.90
CA ILE A 179 -1.22 16.61 -5.09
C ILE A 179 0.23 16.15 -4.92
N PRO A 180 1.26 16.85 -5.44
CA PRO A 180 2.65 16.52 -5.14
C PRO A 180 2.95 16.46 -3.64
N ALA A 181 2.52 17.47 -2.87
CA ALA A 181 2.69 17.45 -1.40
C ALA A 181 1.91 16.30 -0.72
N PHE A 182 0.81 15.85 -1.31
CA PHE A 182 0.14 14.64 -0.85
C PHE A 182 0.98 13.39 -1.12
N CYS A 183 1.60 13.25 -2.28
CA CYS A 183 2.51 12.14 -2.59
C CYS A 183 3.74 12.13 -1.68
N ASP A 184 4.27 13.30 -1.31
CA ASP A 184 5.34 13.40 -0.30
C ASP A 184 4.89 12.84 1.06
N LYS A 185 3.64 13.11 1.47
CA LYS A 185 3.06 12.51 2.70
C LYS A 185 2.91 11.00 2.55
N MET A 186 2.47 10.49 1.39
CA MET A 186 2.39 9.05 1.14
C MET A 186 3.77 8.40 1.31
N ASN A 187 4.81 8.98 0.74
CA ASN A 187 6.17 8.46 0.84
C ASN A 187 6.71 8.53 2.27
N ALA A 188 6.43 9.61 3.00
CA ALA A 188 6.79 9.73 4.42
C ALA A 188 6.08 8.66 5.27
N GLU A 189 4.81 8.39 4.98
CA GLU A 189 4.03 7.36 5.67
C GLU A 189 4.55 5.95 5.34
N ALA A 190 4.87 5.65 4.08
CA ALA A 190 5.51 4.40 3.71
C ALA A 190 6.81 4.18 4.49
N GLN A 191 7.66 5.22 4.60
CA GLN A 191 8.89 5.15 5.39
C GLN A 191 8.61 4.91 6.89
N ARG A 192 7.60 5.58 7.46
CA ARG A 192 7.19 5.39 8.86
C ARG A 192 6.78 3.94 9.14
N LEU A 193 6.12 3.30 8.19
CA LEU A 193 5.69 1.90 8.28
C LEU A 193 6.81 0.89 8.02
N GLY A 194 8.00 1.35 7.63
CA GLY A 194 9.09 0.46 7.23
C GLY A 194 9.00 -0.04 5.79
N ALA A 195 8.06 0.46 4.99
CA ALA A 195 7.92 0.19 3.56
C ALA A 195 8.97 0.99 2.76
N THR A 196 10.24 0.64 2.94
CA THR A 196 11.38 1.44 2.49
C THR A 196 11.76 1.22 1.02
N GLN A 197 11.14 0.24 0.37
CA GLN A 197 11.28 -0.02 -1.06
C GLN A 197 10.09 0.51 -1.87
N THR A 198 9.32 1.44 -1.27
CA THR A 198 8.14 2.07 -1.88
C THR A 198 8.40 3.53 -2.18
N HIS A 199 8.04 3.96 -3.38
CA HIS A 199 8.01 5.36 -3.79
C HIS A 199 6.81 5.61 -4.71
N PHE A 200 5.94 6.55 -4.32
CA PHE A 200 4.74 6.88 -5.06
C PHE A 200 4.76 8.33 -5.53
N VAL A 201 4.49 8.54 -6.80
CA VAL A 201 4.43 9.87 -7.44
C VAL A 201 3.02 10.26 -7.86
N THR A 202 2.05 9.34 -7.75
CA THR A 202 0.63 9.60 -7.98
C THR A 202 -0.22 8.99 -6.88
N PRO A 203 -1.40 9.56 -6.55
CA PRO A 203 -2.31 8.98 -5.57
C PRO A 203 -3.16 7.84 -6.15
N ASN A 204 -3.17 7.66 -7.46
CA ASN A 204 -4.05 6.73 -8.18
C ASN A 204 -3.35 5.46 -8.67
N GLY A 205 -2.02 5.48 -8.82
CA GLY A 205 -1.22 4.33 -9.26
C GLY A 205 -1.17 4.14 -10.79
N LEU A 206 -1.37 5.19 -11.55
CA LEU A 206 -1.03 5.19 -12.97
C LEU A 206 0.47 5.07 -13.15
N ASP A 207 0.88 4.45 -14.25
CA ASP A 207 2.28 4.10 -14.49
C ASP A 207 3.19 5.32 -14.56
N ASP A 208 4.27 5.27 -13.80
CA ASP A 208 5.39 6.19 -13.84
C ASP A 208 6.67 5.42 -13.49
N PRO A 209 7.82 5.69 -14.12
CA PRO A 209 9.08 5.00 -13.82
C PRO A 209 9.53 5.09 -12.36
N ASP A 210 9.15 6.16 -11.65
CA ASP A 210 9.47 6.40 -10.26
C ASP A 210 8.35 5.95 -9.30
N HIS A 211 7.32 5.23 -9.81
CA HIS A 211 6.19 4.74 -9.02
C HIS A 211 6.28 3.23 -8.81
N TYR A 212 6.78 2.80 -7.67
CA TYR A 212 7.06 1.40 -7.38
C TYR A 212 6.84 1.04 -5.91
N THR A 213 6.70 -0.26 -5.66
CA THR A 213 6.60 -0.87 -4.35
C THR A 213 7.06 -2.33 -4.40
N THR A 214 6.91 -3.07 -3.29
CA THR A 214 7.13 -4.52 -3.20
C THR A 214 5.93 -5.21 -2.55
N ALA A 215 5.79 -6.51 -2.73
CA ALA A 215 4.71 -7.26 -2.06
C ALA A 215 4.81 -7.17 -0.52
N TYR A 216 6.02 -7.13 0.02
CA TYR A 216 6.25 -6.97 1.45
C TYR A 216 5.84 -5.58 1.95
N ASP A 217 6.21 -4.52 1.24
CA ASP A 217 5.84 -3.16 1.60
C ASP A 217 4.31 -2.96 1.54
N LEU A 218 3.66 -3.53 0.52
CA LEU A 218 2.20 -3.52 0.43
C LEU A 218 1.54 -4.24 1.59
N TYR A 219 2.12 -5.35 2.07
CA TYR A 219 1.64 -6.01 3.27
C TYR A 219 1.70 -5.08 4.48
N LEU A 220 2.82 -4.37 4.71
CA LEU A 220 2.96 -3.44 5.83
C LEU A 220 1.90 -2.33 5.78
N ILE A 221 1.73 -1.72 4.60
CA ILE A 221 0.75 -0.65 4.37
C ILE A 221 -0.68 -1.16 4.55
N PHE A 222 -1.01 -2.31 3.97
CA PHE A 222 -2.35 -2.89 4.06
C PHE A 222 -2.71 -3.31 5.48
N ASN A 223 -1.77 -3.92 6.20
CA ASN A 223 -1.93 -4.31 7.59
C ASN A 223 -2.21 -3.09 8.50
N GLU A 224 -1.57 -1.95 8.24
CA GLU A 224 -1.88 -0.70 8.95
C GLU A 224 -3.30 -0.21 8.63
N CYS A 225 -3.71 -0.24 7.35
CA CYS A 225 -5.05 0.16 6.93
C CYS A 225 -6.15 -0.67 7.60
N LEU A 226 -5.91 -1.95 7.89
CA LEU A 226 -6.88 -2.82 8.56
C LEU A 226 -7.22 -2.39 10.00
N LYS A 227 -6.51 -1.42 10.58
CA LYS A 227 -6.87 -0.81 11.88
C LYS A 227 -8.05 0.17 11.77
N TYR A 228 -8.37 0.64 10.56
CA TYR A 228 -9.42 1.61 10.31
C TYR A 228 -10.71 0.92 9.87
N ASP A 229 -11.78 1.09 10.65
CA ASP A 229 -13.06 0.44 10.36
C ASP A 229 -13.66 0.88 9.03
N LEU A 230 -13.52 2.16 8.64
CA LEU A 230 -13.97 2.65 7.34
C LEU A 230 -13.26 1.92 6.19
N PHE A 231 -11.95 1.69 6.32
CA PHE A 231 -11.21 0.98 5.29
C PHE A 231 -11.68 -0.47 5.16
N LYS A 232 -11.82 -1.19 6.29
CA LYS A 232 -12.36 -2.56 6.30
C LYS A 232 -13.74 -2.63 5.67
N ASP A 233 -14.62 -1.70 6.05
CA ASP A 233 -15.98 -1.65 5.49
C ASP A 233 -15.93 -1.39 3.97
N ALA A 234 -15.16 -0.42 3.51
CA ALA A 234 -15.06 -0.10 2.09
C ALA A 234 -14.54 -1.28 1.25
N ILE A 235 -13.46 -1.94 1.67
CA ILE A 235 -12.89 -3.06 0.91
C ILE A 235 -13.74 -4.33 0.93
N HIS A 236 -14.75 -4.41 1.81
CA HIS A 236 -15.70 -5.52 1.93
C HIS A 236 -16.91 -5.36 1.00
N GLN A 237 -17.21 -4.14 0.55
CA GLN A 237 -18.41 -3.87 -0.25
C GLN A 237 -18.33 -4.45 -1.66
N ALA A 238 -19.36 -5.18 -2.08
CA ALA A 238 -19.53 -5.60 -3.48
C ALA A 238 -20.00 -4.44 -4.37
N HIS A 239 -20.83 -3.55 -3.83
CA HIS A 239 -21.43 -2.41 -4.53
C HIS A 239 -21.50 -1.20 -3.60
N TYR A 240 -21.39 -0.01 -4.16
CA TYR A 240 -21.59 1.23 -3.42
C TYR A 240 -22.37 2.24 -4.25
N THR A 241 -23.41 2.83 -3.65
CA THR A 241 -24.17 3.91 -4.29
C THR A 241 -23.70 5.24 -3.72
N ALA A 242 -22.93 5.97 -4.52
CA ALA A 242 -22.53 7.33 -4.20
C ALA A 242 -23.70 8.30 -4.38
N VAL A 243 -23.88 9.19 -3.41
CA VAL A 243 -24.82 10.31 -3.48
C VAL A 243 -24.00 11.59 -3.48
N PHE A 244 -24.20 12.42 -4.49
CA PHE A 244 -23.47 13.67 -4.64
C PHE A 244 -24.30 14.74 -5.34
N THR A 245 -23.88 15.99 -5.25
CA THR A 245 -24.55 17.11 -5.92
C THR A 245 -23.77 17.53 -7.15
N ARG A 246 -24.48 17.59 -8.31
CA ARG A 246 -23.97 18.11 -9.58
C ARG A 246 -24.89 19.21 -10.10
N ASN A 247 -24.36 20.41 -10.33
CA ASN A 247 -25.14 21.56 -10.79
C ASN A 247 -26.37 21.88 -9.90
N GLY A 248 -26.23 21.67 -8.58
CA GLY A 248 -27.32 21.89 -7.60
C GLY A 248 -28.40 20.79 -7.57
N GLN A 249 -28.19 19.70 -8.28
CA GLN A 249 -29.10 18.54 -8.27
C GLN A 249 -28.42 17.32 -7.64
N GLU A 250 -29.19 16.55 -6.86
CA GLU A 250 -28.74 15.28 -6.33
C GLU A 250 -28.58 14.25 -7.45
N VAL A 251 -27.45 13.57 -7.43
CA VAL A 251 -27.11 12.45 -8.33
C VAL A 251 -26.82 11.22 -7.49
N GLN A 252 -27.38 10.09 -7.89
CA GLN A 252 -27.08 8.78 -7.32
C GLN A 252 -26.47 7.90 -8.40
N GLN A 253 -25.30 7.32 -8.10
CA GLN A 253 -24.60 6.43 -9.02
C GLN A 253 -24.03 5.23 -8.28
N THR A 254 -24.34 4.03 -8.75
CA THR A 254 -23.84 2.79 -8.16
C THR A 254 -22.57 2.34 -8.89
N TYR A 255 -21.59 1.93 -8.10
CA TYR A 255 -20.31 1.40 -8.54
C TYR A 255 -20.13 -0.01 -8.02
N ASP A 256 -19.66 -0.90 -8.89
CA ASP A 256 -19.36 -2.28 -8.55
C ASP A 256 -17.89 -2.42 -8.11
N SER A 257 -17.64 -3.32 -7.19
CA SER A 257 -16.30 -3.69 -6.80
C SER A 257 -15.51 -4.28 -7.96
N THR A 258 -14.21 -4.02 -7.98
CA THR A 258 -13.29 -4.67 -8.93
C THR A 258 -12.86 -6.07 -8.48
N ASN A 259 -13.18 -6.46 -7.24
CA ASN A 259 -12.86 -7.76 -6.67
C ASN A 259 -13.92 -8.81 -7.03
N TYR A 260 -13.56 -9.76 -7.89
CA TYR A 260 -14.48 -10.79 -8.40
C TYR A 260 -14.98 -11.77 -7.35
N TYR A 261 -14.26 -11.95 -6.24
CA TYR A 261 -14.79 -12.74 -5.12
C TYR A 261 -15.99 -12.05 -4.47
N LEU A 262 -15.95 -10.75 -4.26
CA LEU A 262 -17.06 -10.00 -3.65
C LEU A 262 -18.29 -9.94 -4.57
N LEU A 263 -18.07 -9.93 -5.88
CA LEU A 263 -19.15 -9.96 -6.87
C LEU A 263 -19.76 -11.37 -7.08
N GLY A 264 -19.19 -12.40 -6.45
CA GLY A 264 -19.61 -13.80 -6.68
C GLY A 264 -19.19 -14.38 -8.04
N ASN A 265 -18.33 -13.69 -8.80
CA ASN A 265 -17.83 -14.15 -10.09
C ASN A 265 -16.72 -15.20 -9.96
N LYS A 266 -16.11 -15.29 -8.79
CA LYS A 266 -15.12 -16.30 -8.41
C LYS A 266 -15.44 -16.80 -7.00
N THR A 267 -15.21 -18.09 -6.78
CA THR A 267 -15.46 -18.73 -5.48
C THR A 267 -14.11 -18.94 -4.76
N PRO A 268 -13.96 -18.53 -3.50
CA PRO A 268 -12.78 -18.84 -2.72
C PRO A 268 -12.70 -20.36 -2.42
N PRO A 269 -11.53 -20.86 -1.99
CA PRO A 269 -11.39 -22.23 -1.52
C PRO A 269 -12.33 -22.52 -0.33
N GLU A 270 -12.70 -23.80 -0.14
CA GLU A 270 -13.48 -24.23 1.01
C GLU A 270 -12.75 -23.86 2.32
N GLY A 271 -13.47 -23.37 3.31
CA GLY A 271 -12.91 -22.93 4.59
C GLY A 271 -12.26 -21.56 4.59
N VAL A 272 -12.24 -20.83 3.46
CA VAL A 272 -11.68 -19.48 3.37
C VAL A 272 -12.76 -18.45 3.09
N SER A 273 -12.80 -17.41 3.91
CA SER A 273 -13.70 -16.25 3.75
C SER A 273 -12.90 -15.04 3.23
N ILE A 274 -13.34 -14.45 2.11
CA ILE A 274 -12.76 -13.20 1.60
C ILE A 274 -13.40 -12.04 2.35
N ILE A 275 -12.62 -11.37 3.20
CA ILE A 275 -13.10 -10.22 3.96
C ILE A 275 -13.07 -8.96 3.09
N GLY A 276 -12.05 -8.83 2.25
CA GLY A 276 -11.98 -7.71 1.33
C GLY A 276 -10.59 -7.58 0.68
N GLY A 277 -10.41 -6.54 -0.10
CA GLY A 277 -9.11 -6.29 -0.71
C GLY A 277 -9.13 -5.25 -1.83
N LYS A 278 -8.02 -5.16 -2.55
CA LYS A 278 -7.86 -4.20 -3.64
C LYS A 278 -7.20 -4.85 -4.85
N THR A 279 -7.74 -4.57 -6.02
CA THR A 279 -7.15 -4.93 -7.32
C THR A 279 -6.32 -3.79 -7.89
N GLY A 280 -5.40 -4.13 -8.76
CA GLY A 280 -4.63 -3.18 -9.58
C GLY A 280 -4.38 -3.74 -10.97
N THR A 281 -4.39 -2.88 -11.98
CA THR A 281 -4.05 -3.27 -13.36
C THR A 281 -3.50 -2.07 -14.10
N THR A 282 -2.32 -2.23 -14.69
CA THR A 282 -1.76 -1.39 -15.74
C THR A 282 -0.95 -2.27 -16.69
N ASP A 283 -0.54 -1.73 -17.83
CA ASP A 283 0.28 -2.48 -18.79
C ASP A 283 1.64 -2.89 -18.19
N ASN A 284 2.24 -2.03 -17.37
CA ASN A 284 3.54 -2.30 -16.74
C ASN A 284 3.43 -3.20 -15.50
N ALA A 285 2.39 -3.02 -14.69
CA ALA A 285 2.17 -3.80 -13.48
C ALA A 285 1.69 -5.23 -13.78
N GLY A 286 0.99 -5.45 -14.90
CA GLY A 286 0.14 -6.62 -15.05
C GLY A 286 -1.06 -6.56 -14.11
N LEU A 287 -1.63 -7.69 -13.76
CA LEU A 287 -2.75 -7.76 -12.82
C LEU A 287 -2.26 -8.05 -11.40
N CYS A 288 -2.77 -7.27 -10.45
CA CYS A 288 -2.37 -7.30 -9.06
C CYS A 288 -3.61 -7.45 -8.16
N LEU A 289 -3.45 -8.16 -7.05
CA LEU A 289 -4.51 -8.35 -6.05
C LEU A 289 -3.91 -8.50 -4.65
N ILE A 290 -4.41 -7.72 -3.70
CA ILE A 290 -4.17 -7.90 -2.28
C ILE A 290 -5.49 -8.18 -1.57
N LEU A 291 -5.51 -9.17 -0.69
CA LEU A 291 -6.70 -9.60 0.05
C LEU A 291 -6.40 -9.70 1.55
N TYR A 292 -7.41 -9.35 2.34
CA TYR A 292 -7.56 -9.82 3.72
C TYR A 292 -8.58 -10.94 3.72
N VAL A 293 -8.21 -12.07 4.30
CA VAL A 293 -9.03 -13.28 4.33
C VAL A 293 -8.99 -13.90 5.72
N GLU A 294 -9.99 -14.71 6.03
CA GLU A 294 -10.04 -15.48 7.27
C GLU A 294 -10.23 -16.98 6.97
N ASP A 295 -9.61 -17.83 7.79
CA ASP A 295 -9.85 -19.26 7.78
C ASP A 295 -11.16 -19.62 8.51
N GLY A 296 -11.52 -20.91 8.51
CA GLY A 296 -12.71 -21.42 9.19
C GLY A 296 -12.71 -21.27 10.73
N SER A 297 -11.56 -20.93 11.31
CA SER A 297 -11.37 -20.66 12.75
C SER A 297 -11.37 -19.16 13.07
N GLY A 298 -11.44 -18.28 12.05
CA GLY A 298 -11.39 -16.83 12.20
C GLY A 298 -9.98 -16.25 12.32
N ASN A 299 -8.94 -17.02 11.98
CA ASN A 299 -7.60 -16.46 11.88
C ASN A 299 -7.48 -15.64 10.59
N GLY A 300 -6.88 -14.46 10.71
CA GLY A 300 -6.74 -13.53 9.59
C GLY A 300 -5.42 -13.70 8.85
N TYR A 301 -5.47 -13.54 7.53
CA TYR A 301 -4.31 -13.62 6.65
C TYR A 301 -4.33 -12.48 5.62
N ILE A 302 -3.15 -12.04 5.19
CA ILE A 302 -2.98 -11.14 4.05
C ILE A 302 -2.28 -11.91 2.93
N SER A 303 -2.89 -11.82 1.73
CA SER A 303 -2.39 -12.46 0.51
C SER A 303 -2.15 -11.41 -0.57
N VAL A 304 -0.98 -11.44 -1.20
CA VAL A 304 -0.56 -10.50 -2.26
C VAL A 304 -0.11 -11.29 -3.48
N LEU A 305 -0.68 -10.98 -4.63
CA LEU A 305 -0.18 -11.39 -5.95
C LEU A 305 0.05 -10.15 -6.80
N LEU A 306 1.26 -10.01 -7.36
CA LEU A 306 1.60 -8.92 -8.26
C LEU A 306 2.12 -9.49 -9.60
N GLY A 307 1.76 -8.82 -10.69
CA GLY A 307 2.30 -9.12 -12.01
C GLY A 307 1.75 -10.39 -12.65
N CYS A 308 0.50 -10.73 -12.42
CA CYS A 308 -0.18 -11.80 -13.15
C CYS A 308 -0.46 -11.38 -14.60
N PRO A 309 -0.41 -12.32 -15.58
CA PRO A 309 -0.57 -11.97 -16.98
C PRO A 309 -2.00 -11.66 -17.40
N ASP A 310 -2.98 -12.29 -16.78
CA ASP A 310 -4.40 -12.13 -17.09
C ASP A 310 -5.28 -12.40 -15.86
N LYS A 311 -6.58 -12.11 -16.00
CA LYS A 311 -7.55 -12.17 -14.92
C LYS A 311 -7.84 -13.59 -14.44
N ASP A 312 -7.92 -14.55 -15.36
CA ASP A 312 -8.17 -15.94 -14.99
C ASP A 312 -6.99 -16.53 -14.23
N THR A 313 -5.78 -16.23 -14.67
CA THR A 313 -4.53 -16.57 -13.99
C THR A 313 -4.45 -15.93 -12.61
N LEU A 314 -4.80 -14.63 -12.47
CA LEU A 314 -4.81 -13.94 -11.18
C LEU A 314 -5.71 -14.66 -10.16
N TYR A 315 -6.96 -14.94 -10.53
CA TYR A 315 -7.93 -15.53 -9.60
C TYR A 315 -7.70 -17.04 -9.37
N SER A 316 -7.22 -17.79 -10.37
CA SER A 316 -6.85 -19.20 -10.18
C SER A 316 -5.62 -19.33 -9.28
N SER A 317 -4.60 -18.48 -9.49
CA SER A 317 -3.41 -18.42 -8.63
C SER A 317 -3.78 -17.99 -7.22
N MET A 318 -4.64 -16.97 -7.04
CA MET A 318 -5.09 -16.54 -5.73
C MET A 318 -5.87 -17.66 -5.00
N SER A 319 -6.82 -18.32 -5.65
CA SER A 319 -7.56 -19.44 -5.05
C SER A 319 -6.62 -20.59 -4.66
N LYS A 320 -5.62 -20.90 -5.50
CA LYS A 320 -4.63 -21.93 -5.18
C LYS A 320 -3.76 -21.53 -3.98
N LEU A 321 -3.28 -20.27 -3.94
CA LEU A 321 -2.50 -19.74 -2.82
C LEU A 321 -3.29 -19.79 -1.51
N LEU A 322 -4.55 -19.39 -1.53
CA LEU A 322 -5.43 -19.38 -0.36
C LEU A 322 -5.80 -20.81 0.12
N SER A 323 -5.66 -21.84 -0.73
CA SER A 323 -5.88 -23.23 -0.26
C SER A 323 -4.83 -23.68 0.75
N ASP A 324 -3.68 -23.03 0.84
CA ASP A 324 -2.64 -23.36 1.82
C ASP A 324 -3.02 -22.96 3.27
N ILE A 325 -4.04 -22.11 3.47
CA ILE A 325 -4.55 -21.76 4.82
C ILE A 325 -5.75 -22.60 5.26
N SER A 326 -6.35 -23.38 4.37
CA SER A 326 -7.51 -24.22 4.69
C SER A 326 -7.14 -25.63 5.16
N THR A 327 -5.85 -25.91 5.24
CA THR A 327 -5.30 -27.20 5.74
C THR A 327 -4.76 -27.03 7.14
#